data_640028b3f2a9fbf7f6f3c4bd5e15995b
#
_entry.id   640028b3f2a9fbf7f6f3c4bd5e15995b
#
_cell.length_a   1.000
_cell.length_b   1.000
_cell.length_c   1.000
_cell.angle_alpha   90.00
_cell.angle_beta   90.00
_cell.angle_gamma   90.00
#
_symmetry.space_group_name_H-M   'P 1'
#
loop_
_entity.id
_entity.type
_entity.pdbx_description
1 polymer ?
#
loop_
_entity_poly.entity_id
_entity_poly.type
_entity_poly.pdbx_seq_one_letter_code
_entity_poly.pdbx_strand_id
1 'polypeptide(L)'
;MIRAHRNAVIAELETRLPGAVFKSYSAAAKAPTVSRYAVVFIGRASKPRTRFTGGQWRDIYTVTVHSVGSDEDLALWVEERVALLTGVKLTVTGRNVWPVEYITGQPLNLDDDGTRPLWFTVSQFDIVSDPA
;
A
#
# COMPACT_ATOMS: atom_id res chain seq x y z
N MET A 1 -1.60 -15.64 -5.09
CA MET A 1 -2.40 -14.92 -4.06
C MET A 1 -1.85 -13.58 -3.65
N ILE A 2 -0.55 -13.44 -3.51
CA ILE A 2 0.04 -12.13 -3.15
C ILE A 2 -0.32 -11.05 -4.17
N ARG A 3 -0.26 -11.37 -5.45
CA ARG A 3 -0.60 -10.42 -6.52
C ARG A 3 -2.06 -9.98 -6.44
N ALA A 4 -2.97 -10.90 -6.14
CA ALA A 4 -4.39 -10.56 -5.99
C ALA A 4 -4.63 -9.61 -4.82
N HIS A 5 -3.93 -9.80 -3.71
CA HIS A 5 -4.01 -8.90 -2.55
C HIS A 5 -3.44 -7.53 -2.87
N ARG A 6 -2.28 -7.47 -3.54
CA ARG A 6 -1.72 -6.20 -4.00
C ARG A 6 -2.70 -5.45 -4.90
N ASN A 7 -3.30 -6.14 -5.84
CA ASN A 7 -4.24 -5.53 -6.77
C ASN A 7 -5.50 -5.01 -6.05
N ALA A 8 -5.95 -5.70 -5.01
CA ALA A 8 -7.06 -5.25 -4.19
C ALA A 8 -6.72 -3.96 -3.41
N VAL A 9 -5.50 -3.87 -2.88
CA VAL A 9 -5.03 -2.63 -2.22
C VAL A 9 -4.97 -1.48 -3.22
N ILE A 10 -4.40 -1.72 -4.39
CA ILE A 10 -4.30 -0.69 -5.44
C ILE A 10 -5.69 -0.22 -5.87
N ALA A 11 -6.62 -1.14 -6.08
CA ALA A 11 -7.99 -0.80 -6.46
C ALA A 11 -8.67 0.08 -5.40
N GLU A 12 -8.48 -0.24 -4.12
CA GLU A 12 -9.04 0.56 -3.03
C GLU A 12 -8.40 1.96 -2.98
N LEU A 13 -7.10 2.05 -3.12
CA LEU A 13 -6.40 3.34 -3.12
C LEU A 13 -6.76 4.18 -4.36
N GLU A 14 -6.99 3.55 -5.51
CA GLU A 14 -7.42 4.25 -6.73
C GLU A 14 -8.73 5.01 -6.54
N THR A 15 -9.61 4.54 -5.68
CA THR A 15 -10.86 5.27 -5.39
C THR A 15 -10.62 6.60 -4.70
N ARG A 16 -9.46 6.75 -4.05
CA ARG A 16 -9.08 7.95 -3.28
C ARG A 16 -8.01 8.78 -3.97
N LEU A 17 -7.25 8.17 -4.86
CA LEU A 17 -6.13 8.76 -5.59
C LEU A 17 -6.22 8.35 -7.07
N PRO A 18 -7.26 8.78 -7.81
CA PRO A 18 -7.46 8.34 -9.19
C PRO A 18 -6.26 8.66 -10.08
N GLY A 19 -5.75 7.62 -10.76
CA GLY A 19 -4.62 7.75 -11.68
C GLY A 19 -3.27 8.00 -11.00
N ALA A 20 -3.20 7.90 -9.67
CA ALA A 20 -2.00 8.27 -8.92
C ALA A 20 -1.52 7.17 -7.98
N VAL A 21 -1.82 5.90 -8.29
CA VAL A 21 -1.35 4.75 -7.52
C VAL A 21 -0.53 3.84 -8.44
N PHE A 22 0.70 3.57 -8.04
CA PHE A 22 1.67 2.84 -8.87
C PHE A 22 2.25 1.64 -8.14
N LYS A 23 2.67 0.65 -8.93
CA LYS A 23 3.30 -0.58 -8.42
C LYS A 23 4.80 -0.43 -8.20
N SER A 24 5.40 0.64 -8.70
CA SER A 24 6.83 0.90 -8.59
C SER A 24 7.11 2.37 -8.86
N TYR A 25 8.27 2.84 -8.41
CA TYR A 25 8.75 4.18 -8.76
C TYR A 25 8.99 4.32 -10.26
N SER A 26 9.43 3.24 -10.91
CA SER A 26 9.63 3.24 -12.36
C SER A 26 8.34 3.50 -13.12
N ALA A 27 7.23 2.90 -12.66
CA ALA A 27 5.91 3.16 -13.26
C ALA A 27 5.46 4.60 -13.02
N ALA A 28 5.71 5.15 -11.84
CA ALA A 28 5.39 6.55 -11.52
C ALA A 28 6.18 7.52 -12.38
N ALA A 29 7.44 7.22 -12.65
CA ALA A 29 8.30 8.08 -13.48
C ALA A 29 7.80 8.20 -14.92
N LYS A 30 7.02 7.27 -15.41
CA LYS A 30 6.41 7.30 -16.75
C LYS A 30 5.17 8.19 -16.82
N ALA A 31 4.71 8.72 -15.69
CA ALA A 31 3.56 9.63 -15.62
C ALA A 31 4.03 11.02 -15.17
N PRO A 32 4.71 11.78 -16.04
CA PRO A 32 5.43 13.00 -15.65
C PRO A 32 4.54 14.15 -15.18
N THR A 33 3.25 14.08 -15.46
CA THR A 33 2.30 15.12 -15.05
C THR A 33 1.78 14.93 -13.62
N VAL A 34 2.11 13.81 -12.98
CA VAL A 34 1.63 13.51 -11.62
C VAL A 34 2.59 14.14 -10.60
N SER A 35 2.11 15.14 -9.87
CA SER A 35 2.90 15.83 -8.84
C SER A 35 2.78 15.19 -7.46
N ARG A 36 1.85 14.26 -7.29
CA ARG A 36 1.58 13.54 -6.04
C ARG A 36 1.06 12.16 -6.38
N TYR A 37 1.55 11.16 -5.67
CA TYR A 37 1.17 9.77 -5.96
C TYR A 37 1.52 8.86 -4.80
N ALA A 38 0.99 7.64 -4.85
CA ALA A 38 1.35 6.57 -3.92
C ALA A 38 2.02 5.42 -4.69
N VAL A 39 3.01 4.80 -4.06
CA VAL A 39 3.66 3.59 -4.58
C VAL A 39 3.44 2.47 -3.58
N VAL A 40 2.91 1.35 -4.05
CA VAL A 40 2.50 0.22 -3.21
C VAL A 40 3.47 -0.93 -3.37
N PHE A 41 4.01 -1.38 -2.25
CA PHE A 41 4.84 -2.57 -2.15
C PHE A 41 4.13 -3.59 -1.27
N ILE A 42 4.21 -4.85 -1.61
CA ILE A 42 3.62 -5.92 -0.82
C ILE A 42 4.61 -7.06 -0.65
N GLY A 43 4.62 -7.66 0.52
CA GLY A 43 5.41 -8.85 0.83
C GLY A 43 4.67 -9.72 1.81
N ARG A 44 5.15 -10.94 1.98
CA ARG A 44 4.67 -11.79 3.06
C ARG A 44 5.31 -11.31 4.36
N ALA A 45 4.50 -11.29 5.42
CA ALA A 45 5.05 -11.06 6.74
C ALA A 45 6.04 -12.19 7.10
N SER A 46 7.09 -11.86 7.84
CA SER A 46 8.09 -12.84 8.27
C SER A 46 7.58 -13.79 9.34
N LYS A 47 6.31 -13.69 9.74
CA LYS A 47 5.68 -14.58 10.72
C LYS A 47 5.40 -15.95 10.10
N PRO A 48 5.50 -17.04 10.86
CA PRO A 48 5.08 -18.35 10.38
C PRO A 48 3.60 -18.34 10.01
N ARG A 49 3.25 -19.07 8.96
CA ARG A 49 1.86 -19.26 8.56
C ARG A 49 1.11 -20.05 9.63
N THR A 50 -0.07 -19.61 9.97
CA THR A 50 -0.96 -20.31 10.89
C THR A 50 -1.88 -21.21 10.10
N ARG A 51 -1.87 -22.50 10.42
CA ARG A 51 -2.74 -23.47 9.75
C ARG A 51 -4.20 -23.21 10.12
N PHE A 52 -5.04 -23.17 9.09
CA PHE A 52 -6.48 -23.02 9.25
C PHE A 52 -7.19 -24.36 9.01
N THR A 53 -8.48 -24.41 9.32
CA THR A 53 -9.30 -25.63 9.17
C THR A 53 -9.20 -26.20 7.77
N GLY A 54 -9.11 -27.51 7.64
CA GLY A 54 -9.04 -28.20 6.34
C GLY A 54 -7.67 -28.22 5.70
N GLY A 55 -6.61 -27.86 6.43
CA GLY A 55 -5.25 -27.86 5.90
C GLY A 55 -4.87 -26.63 5.11
N GLN A 56 -5.80 -25.70 4.95
CA GLN A 56 -5.52 -24.40 4.32
C GLN A 56 -4.86 -23.47 5.32
N TRP A 57 -4.21 -22.42 4.80
CA TRP A 57 -3.36 -21.57 5.61
C TRP A 57 -3.87 -20.13 5.63
N ARG A 58 -3.75 -19.53 6.82
CA ARG A 58 -3.84 -18.09 6.98
C ARG A 58 -2.57 -17.47 6.40
N ASP A 59 -2.73 -16.47 5.56
CA ASP A 59 -1.63 -15.66 5.07
C ASP A 59 -1.69 -14.27 5.69
N ILE A 60 -0.50 -13.73 6.00
CA ILE A 60 -0.37 -12.35 6.46
C ILE A 60 0.56 -11.63 5.49
N TYR A 61 0.06 -10.55 4.93
CA TYR A 61 0.83 -9.72 4.00
C TYR A 61 1.14 -8.37 4.64
N THR A 62 2.36 -7.90 4.46
CA THR A 62 2.74 -6.54 4.84
C THR A 62 2.70 -5.67 3.59
N VAL A 63 1.94 -4.60 3.66
CA VAL A 63 1.84 -3.60 2.60
C VAL A 63 2.57 -2.36 3.05
N THR A 64 3.51 -1.90 2.23
CA THR A 64 4.24 -0.66 2.46
C THR A 64 3.84 0.32 1.37
N VAL A 65 3.36 1.48 1.78
CA VAL A 65 2.93 2.53 0.85
C VAL A 65 3.79 3.76 1.04
N HIS A 66 4.43 4.19 -0.04
CA HIS A 66 5.14 5.46 -0.08
C HIS A 66 4.19 6.53 -0.61
N SER A 67 3.94 7.55 0.21
CA SER A 67 3.12 8.70 -0.15
C SER A 67 4.06 9.81 -0.59
N VAL A 68 4.02 10.16 -1.88
CA VAL A 68 5.03 11.00 -2.53
C VAL A 68 4.39 12.27 -3.05
N GLY A 69 5.10 13.39 -2.90
CA GLY A 69 4.70 14.68 -3.43
C GLY A 69 5.88 15.53 -3.85
N SER A 70 5.65 16.46 -4.77
CA SER A 70 6.68 17.40 -5.20
C SER A 70 6.99 18.44 -4.14
N ASP A 71 6.13 18.61 -3.15
CA ASP A 71 6.36 19.39 -1.94
C ASP A 71 5.81 18.67 -0.71
N GLU A 72 6.08 19.23 0.46
CA GLU A 72 5.70 18.62 1.74
C GLU A 72 4.18 18.46 1.88
N ASP A 73 3.42 19.49 1.52
CA ASP A 73 1.97 19.46 1.67
C ASP A 73 1.33 18.44 0.75
N LEU A 74 1.84 18.27 -0.47
CA LEU A 74 1.34 17.25 -1.39
C LEU A 74 1.61 15.84 -0.88
N ALA A 75 2.80 15.61 -0.32
CA ALA A 75 3.13 14.31 0.27
C ALA A 75 2.21 13.98 1.45
N LEU A 76 1.98 14.94 2.34
CA LEU A 76 1.10 14.77 3.49
C LEU A 76 -0.37 14.60 3.07
N TRP A 77 -0.80 15.29 2.01
CA TRP A 77 -2.14 15.11 1.46
C TRP A 77 -2.34 13.67 0.96
N VAL A 78 -1.34 13.11 0.28
CA VAL A 78 -1.39 11.70 -0.16
C VAL A 78 -1.44 10.77 1.04
N GLU A 79 -0.61 11.03 2.06
CA GLU A 79 -0.58 10.21 3.29
C GLU A 79 -1.94 10.18 3.98
N GLU A 80 -2.63 11.29 4.07
CA GLU A 80 -3.97 11.35 4.67
C GLU A 80 -4.95 10.44 3.93
N ARG A 81 -4.86 10.37 2.61
CA ARG A 81 -5.71 9.49 1.82
C ARG A 81 -5.30 8.03 1.94
N VAL A 82 -4.02 7.75 1.99
CA VAL A 82 -3.50 6.40 2.20
C VAL A 82 -3.92 5.87 3.58
N ALA A 83 -3.94 6.72 4.59
CA ALA A 83 -4.36 6.35 5.94
C ALA A 83 -5.81 5.86 5.99
N LEU A 84 -6.65 6.25 5.04
CA LEU A 84 -8.03 5.77 4.95
C LEU A 84 -8.13 4.29 4.57
N LEU A 85 -7.03 3.66 4.19
CA LEU A 85 -6.98 2.20 4.00
C LEU A 85 -7.19 1.44 5.32
N THR A 86 -6.89 2.06 6.46
CA THR A 86 -7.06 1.47 7.77
C THR A 86 -8.53 1.09 8.01
N GLY A 87 -8.77 -0.16 8.37
CA GLY A 87 -10.10 -0.67 8.66
C GLY A 87 -10.91 -1.10 7.44
N VAL A 88 -10.39 -0.93 6.24
CA VAL A 88 -11.07 -1.36 5.02
C VAL A 88 -11.02 -2.88 4.89
N LYS A 89 -12.14 -3.49 4.57
CA LYS A 89 -12.20 -4.91 4.26
C LYS A 89 -12.06 -5.09 2.75
N LEU A 90 -10.90 -5.56 2.32
CA LEU A 90 -10.62 -5.79 0.91
C LEU A 90 -11.38 -7.02 0.40
N THR A 91 -11.69 -7.02 -0.88
CA THR A 91 -12.33 -8.16 -1.56
C THR A 91 -11.30 -8.88 -2.42
N VAL A 92 -11.03 -10.14 -2.08
CA VAL A 92 -10.15 -11.02 -2.85
C VAL A 92 -10.89 -12.34 -3.06
N THR A 93 -11.05 -12.74 -4.32
CA THR A 93 -11.79 -13.96 -4.68
C THR A 93 -11.17 -15.18 -4.01
N GLY A 94 -12.02 -15.97 -3.35
CA GLY A 94 -11.60 -17.21 -2.68
C GLY A 94 -10.97 -16.98 -1.31
N ARG A 95 -10.99 -15.75 -0.80
CA ARG A 95 -10.40 -15.40 0.50
C ARG A 95 -11.38 -14.62 1.35
N ASN A 96 -11.22 -14.77 2.66
CA ASN A 96 -11.87 -13.94 3.65
C ASN A 96 -10.79 -13.02 4.24
N VAL A 97 -10.81 -11.76 3.83
CA VAL A 97 -9.78 -10.79 4.23
C VAL A 97 -10.30 -9.97 5.41
N TRP A 98 -9.51 -9.90 6.47
CA TRP A 98 -9.81 -9.10 7.64
C TRP A 98 -9.56 -7.62 7.35
N PRO A 99 -10.19 -6.70 8.11
CA PRO A 99 -9.93 -5.28 7.93
C PRO A 99 -8.43 -4.95 7.99
N VAL A 100 -8.00 -4.07 7.11
CA VAL A 100 -6.59 -3.65 7.03
C VAL A 100 -6.20 -2.97 8.34
N GLU A 101 -5.03 -3.34 8.88
CA GLU A 101 -4.52 -2.83 10.14
C GLU A 101 -3.27 -1.98 9.88
N TYR A 102 -3.29 -0.74 10.37
CA TYR A 102 -2.12 0.13 10.36
C TYR A 102 -1.11 -0.35 11.39
N ILE A 103 0.15 -0.50 10.99
CA ILE A 103 1.20 -1.01 11.87
C ILE A 103 2.15 0.09 12.30
N THR A 104 2.76 0.78 11.35
CA THR A 104 3.75 1.82 11.64
C THR A 104 3.94 2.73 10.44
N GLY A 105 4.61 3.83 10.66
CA GLY A 105 4.95 4.76 9.60
C GLY A 105 6.26 5.46 9.88
N GLN A 106 6.80 6.08 8.85
CA GLN A 106 7.98 6.93 8.95
C GLN A 106 7.59 8.37 8.67
N PRO A 107 8.23 9.34 9.34
CA PRO A 107 7.91 10.74 9.14
C PRO A 107 8.30 11.22 7.74
N LEU A 108 7.80 12.41 7.40
CA LEU A 108 8.11 13.08 6.15
C LEU A 108 9.62 13.22 5.96
N ASN A 109 10.10 12.85 4.78
CA ASN A 109 11.50 12.86 4.44
C ASN A 109 11.70 13.37 3.02
N LEU A 110 12.86 13.94 2.76
CA LEU A 110 13.22 14.46 1.45
C LEU A 110 14.13 13.47 0.73
N ASP A 111 13.77 13.14 -0.51
CA ASP A 111 14.61 12.41 -1.43
C ASP A 111 15.05 13.37 -2.53
N ASP A 112 16.32 13.77 -2.52
CA ASP A 112 16.89 14.70 -3.48
C ASP A 112 17.95 14.07 -4.38
N ASP A 113 18.00 12.74 -4.45
CA ASP A 113 18.95 12.00 -5.28
C ASP A 113 18.63 12.09 -6.78
N GLY A 114 17.45 12.55 -7.14
CA GLY A 114 17.02 12.68 -8.53
C GLY A 114 17.20 14.08 -9.09
N THR A 115 16.70 14.28 -10.30
CA THR A 115 16.72 15.61 -10.96
C THR A 115 15.77 16.60 -10.30
N ARG A 116 14.75 16.11 -9.57
CA ARG A 116 13.83 16.91 -8.78
C ARG A 116 13.72 16.35 -7.37
N PRO A 117 13.74 17.21 -6.35
CA PRO A 117 13.48 16.75 -5.01
C PRO A 117 12.06 16.21 -4.88
N LEU A 118 11.91 15.10 -4.17
CA LEU A 118 10.61 14.52 -3.84
C LEU A 118 10.51 14.34 -2.33
N TRP A 119 9.34 14.68 -1.80
CA TRP A 119 9.02 14.44 -0.39
C TRP A 119 8.19 13.19 -0.29
N PHE A 120 8.43 12.39 0.75
CA PHE A 120 7.66 11.16 0.94
C PHE A 120 7.50 10.79 2.41
N THR A 121 6.42 10.07 2.68
CA THR A 121 6.22 9.33 3.93
C THR A 121 6.07 7.86 3.62
N VAL A 122 6.29 7.01 4.62
CA VAL A 122 6.12 5.57 4.50
C VAL A 122 5.08 5.13 5.51
N SER A 123 4.11 4.34 5.06
CA SER A 123 3.10 3.73 5.92
C SER A 123 3.10 2.22 5.71
N GLN A 124 3.01 1.46 6.80
CA GLN A 124 2.94 0.01 6.74
C GLN A 124 1.63 -0.50 7.32
N PHE A 125 1.06 -1.48 6.62
CA PHE A 125 -0.20 -2.12 6.99
C PHE A 125 -0.05 -3.63 6.96
N ASP A 126 -0.80 -4.32 7.81
CA ASP A 126 -0.94 -5.77 7.74
C ASP A 126 -2.30 -6.12 7.17
N ILE A 127 -2.30 -7.16 6.32
CA ILE A 127 -3.52 -7.78 5.79
C ILE A 127 -3.51 -9.24 6.23
N VAL A 128 -4.52 -9.62 6.99
CA VAL A 128 -4.74 -11.00 7.38
C VAL A 128 -5.76 -11.61 6.44
N SER A 129 -5.42 -12.71 5.80
CA SER A 129 -6.25 -13.35 4.77
C SER A 129 -6.42 -14.81 5.09
N ASP A 130 -7.66 -15.20 5.32
CA ASP A 130 -8.05 -16.58 5.59
C ASP A 130 -8.66 -17.22 4.35
N PRO A 131 -8.60 -18.56 4.23
CA PRO A 131 -9.37 -19.27 3.21
C PRO A 131 -10.86 -19.00 3.36
N ALA A 132 -11.54 -18.83 2.24
CA ALA A 132 -12.98 -18.62 2.25
C ALA A 132 -13.74 -19.94 2.55
#